data_098149d7ca94124a83d4d0703293d4cb
#
_entry.id   098149d7ca94124a83d4d0703293d4cb
#
_cell.length_a   1.000
_cell.length_b   1.000
_cell.length_c   1.000
_cell.angle_alpha   90.00
_cell.angle_beta   90.00
_cell.angle_gamma   90.00
#
_symmetry.space_group_name_H-M   'P 1'
#
loop_
_entity.id
_entity.type
_entity.pdbx_description
1 polymer ?
#
loop_
_entity_poly.entity_id
_entity_poly.type
_entity_poly.pdbx_seq_one_letter_code
_entity_poly.pdbx_strand_id
1 'polypeptide(L)'
;MTQINGRIARRLGSGAVALALAFGLITPAVAQAAAFPVNPGPVVAGRTIIGSGQNLPPIAESTYNVGSYMAPQVEAYYTGQAIQRDRADVALAAWRFVRDWTRERCGDSPAEVRACKAMVVFDVDETLLNSYSYSVAQDPQFTFNPTTWTEYVDACGYAPIPQTRDLFTRLKALGVHIALVSAGSRDTKPAMVPCLKARGISGWDRYIMKGDNAADLSAGEYKALARQDLERRGFTIVASIGDQVSDMSYGHLKRGFLVPNTMYYLH
;
A
#
# COMPACT_ATOMS: atom_id res chain seq x y z
N MET A 1 50.56 2.82 82.62
CA MET A 1 50.30 1.94 83.77
C MET A 1 49.13 1.06 83.44
N THR A 2 49.44 -0.20 83.18
CA THR A 2 48.91 -1.37 83.84
C THR A 2 47.53 -1.80 83.30
N GLN A 3 47.51 -2.80 82.40
CA GLN A 3 47.23 -4.21 82.57
C GLN A 3 45.81 -4.48 83.13
N ILE A 4 45.11 -5.50 82.83
CA ILE A 4 45.29 -6.91 82.48
C ILE A 4 43.94 -7.54 82.09
N ASN A 5 43.96 -8.45 81.06
CA ASN A 5 43.31 -9.75 80.96
C ASN A 5 41.83 -10.02 81.32
N GLY A 6 41.19 -10.79 80.45
CA GLY A 6 40.15 -11.75 80.83
C GLY A 6 39.42 -12.34 79.70
N ARG A 7 39.93 -13.52 79.19
CA ARG A 7 39.19 -14.46 78.30
C ARG A 7 37.90 -14.93 78.97
N ILE A 8 36.86 -15.14 78.22
CA ILE A 8 36.09 -16.44 78.22
C ILE A 8 35.25 -16.52 76.96
N ALA A 9 35.43 -17.65 76.26
CA ALA A 9 34.65 -18.05 75.14
C ALA A 9 33.30 -18.61 75.58
N ARG A 10 32.25 -18.29 74.86
CA ARG A 10 31.07 -19.15 74.74
C ARG A 10 30.51 -19.03 73.37
N ARG A 11 30.55 -20.19 72.66
CA ARG A 11 29.78 -20.46 71.46
C ARG A 11 28.31 -20.50 71.79
N LEU A 12 27.53 -19.79 71.08
CA LEU A 12 26.11 -20.11 70.83
C LEU A 12 25.82 -19.80 69.38
N GLY A 13 25.47 -20.85 68.66
CA GLY A 13 25.03 -20.73 67.28
C GLY A 13 23.64 -20.06 67.20
N SER A 14 23.49 -19.22 66.29
CA SER A 14 22.19 -18.74 65.87
C SER A 14 22.17 -18.69 64.34
N GLY A 15 21.39 -19.56 63.79
CA GLY A 15 21.16 -19.64 62.36
C GLY A 15 20.57 -18.33 61.84
N ALA A 16 21.28 -17.69 60.97
CA ALA A 16 20.73 -16.63 60.17
C ALA A 16 19.95 -17.24 59.02
N VAL A 17 18.63 -17.21 59.15
CA VAL A 17 17.74 -17.47 58.01
C VAL A 17 17.88 -16.31 57.05
N ALA A 18 18.62 -16.51 55.97
CA ALA A 18 18.67 -15.56 54.87
C ALA A 18 17.35 -15.66 54.09
N LEU A 19 16.48 -14.70 54.35
CA LEU A 19 15.28 -14.52 53.53
C LEU A 19 15.73 -13.92 52.19
N ALA A 20 15.92 -14.80 51.18
CA ALA A 20 16.16 -14.38 49.82
C ALA A 20 14.85 -13.80 49.26
N LEU A 21 14.72 -12.48 49.28
CA LEU A 21 13.71 -11.77 48.51
C LEU A 21 14.08 -11.90 47.03
N ALA A 22 13.50 -12.87 46.38
CA ALA A 22 13.51 -12.96 44.94
C ALA A 22 12.69 -11.78 44.40
N PHE A 23 13.34 -10.68 44.08
CA PHE A 23 12.80 -9.69 43.17
C PHE A 23 12.66 -10.33 41.81
N GLY A 24 11.52 -10.91 41.52
CA GLY A 24 11.12 -11.26 40.18
C GLY A 24 11.08 -9.98 39.35
N LEU A 25 12.07 -9.77 38.51
CA LEU A 25 11.98 -8.82 37.41
C LEU A 25 10.79 -9.24 36.54
N ILE A 26 9.63 -8.65 36.83
CA ILE A 26 8.51 -8.68 35.89
C ILE A 26 8.97 -7.80 34.74
N THR A 27 9.66 -8.39 33.77
CA THR A 27 9.78 -7.77 32.45
C THR A 27 8.36 -7.64 31.93
N PRO A 28 7.88 -6.43 31.61
CA PRO A 28 6.62 -6.30 30.93
C PRO A 28 6.77 -7.14 29.66
N ALA A 29 5.97 -8.18 29.52
CA ALA A 29 5.77 -8.84 28.25
C ALA A 29 5.33 -7.72 27.31
N VAL A 30 6.26 -7.26 26.48
CA VAL A 30 5.88 -6.48 25.30
C VAL A 30 4.98 -7.43 24.55
N ALA A 31 3.67 -7.18 24.63
CA ALA A 31 2.73 -7.84 23.78
C ALA A 31 3.24 -7.53 22.38
N GLN A 32 3.94 -8.48 21.77
CA GLN A 32 4.15 -8.48 20.35
C GLN A 32 2.75 -8.39 19.79
N ALA A 33 2.40 -7.22 19.28
CA ALA A 33 1.23 -7.08 18.45
C ALA A 33 1.33 -8.25 17.47
N ALA A 34 0.42 -9.21 17.59
CA ALA A 34 0.36 -10.34 16.69
C ALA A 34 0.40 -9.70 15.31
N ALA A 35 1.49 -9.92 14.59
CA ALA A 35 1.53 -9.49 13.19
C ALA A 35 0.29 -10.13 12.60
N PHE A 36 -0.71 -9.30 12.25
CA PHE A 36 -1.87 -9.81 11.55
C PHE A 36 -1.30 -10.66 10.43
N PRO A 37 -1.72 -11.93 10.29
CA PRO A 37 -1.24 -12.74 9.21
C PRO A 37 -1.53 -11.92 7.96
N VAL A 38 -0.47 -11.38 7.36
CA VAL A 38 -0.58 -10.78 6.04
C VAL A 38 -1.14 -11.91 5.21
N ASN A 39 -2.43 -11.84 4.90
CA ASN A 39 -3.03 -12.83 4.03
C ASN A 39 -2.16 -12.80 2.77
N PRO A 40 -1.38 -13.86 2.48
CA PRO A 40 -0.62 -13.88 1.25
C PRO A 40 -1.68 -13.91 0.16
N GLY A 41 -2.03 -12.76 -0.35
CA GLY A 41 -2.95 -12.64 -1.46
C GLY A 41 -2.56 -13.63 -2.55
N PRO A 42 -3.39 -13.89 -3.54
CA PRO A 42 -3.16 -14.92 -4.52
C PRO A 42 -1.74 -14.81 -5.06
N VAL A 43 -0.96 -15.88 -4.92
CA VAL A 43 0.41 -15.95 -5.43
C VAL A 43 0.32 -15.89 -6.94
N VAL A 44 0.56 -14.71 -7.49
CA VAL A 44 0.61 -14.53 -8.92
C VAL A 44 2.04 -14.72 -9.39
N ALA A 45 2.29 -15.79 -10.13
CA ALA A 45 3.60 -16.13 -10.69
C ALA A 45 4.75 -16.14 -9.65
N GLY A 46 4.51 -16.71 -8.46
CA GLY A 46 5.52 -16.85 -7.40
C GLY A 46 5.90 -15.56 -6.67
N ARG A 47 5.09 -14.50 -6.79
CA ARG A 47 5.36 -13.19 -6.18
C ARG A 47 4.32 -12.82 -5.13
N THR A 48 4.80 -12.27 -4.03
CA THR A 48 3.93 -11.83 -2.93
C THR A 48 3.38 -10.43 -3.20
N ILE A 49 2.07 -10.28 -3.06
CA ILE A 49 1.39 -9.00 -2.99
C ILE A 49 1.38 -8.56 -1.54
N ILE A 50 1.81 -7.33 -1.28
CA ILE A 50 1.80 -6.75 0.07
C ILE A 50 0.69 -5.71 0.15
N GLY A 51 -0.20 -5.88 1.11
CA GLY A 51 -1.30 -4.96 1.39
C GLY A 51 -1.70 -4.98 2.86
N SER A 52 -2.61 -4.12 3.24
CA SER A 52 -3.12 -4.00 4.61
C SER A 52 -4.13 -5.10 5.00
N GLY A 53 -4.63 -5.87 4.04
CA GLY A 53 -5.72 -6.82 4.23
C GLY A 53 -7.12 -6.17 4.30
N GLN A 54 -7.24 -4.88 4.07
CA GLN A 54 -8.50 -4.12 4.08
C GLN A 54 -9.15 -4.03 2.69
N ASN A 55 -8.97 -5.05 1.88
CA ASN A 55 -9.52 -5.10 0.53
C ASN A 55 -10.57 -6.22 0.44
N LEU A 56 -11.51 -6.04 -0.47
CA LEU A 56 -12.47 -7.09 -0.78
C LEU A 56 -11.75 -8.30 -1.40
N PRO A 57 -12.18 -9.53 -1.07
CA PRO A 57 -11.62 -10.72 -1.69
C PRO A 57 -11.98 -10.77 -3.18
N PRO A 58 -11.15 -11.42 -4.02
CA PRO A 58 -11.51 -11.75 -5.39
C PRO A 58 -12.76 -12.63 -5.42
N ILE A 59 -13.69 -12.30 -6.31
CA ILE A 59 -14.90 -13.07 -6.57
C ILE A 59 -15.05 -13.33 -8.08
N ALA A 60 -15.97 -14.23 -8.44
CA ALA A 60 -16.18 -14.60 -9.84
C ALA A 60 -16.87 -13.52 -10.67
N GLU A 61 -17.65 -12.66 -10.05
CA GLU A 61 -18.31 -11.56 -10.72
C GLU A 61 -17.30 -10.49 -11.17
N SER A 62 -17.60 -9.86 -12.29
CA SER A 62 -16.75 -8.83 -12.89
C SER A 62 -16.64 -7.57 -12.03
N THR A 63 -17.69 -7.25 -11.29
CA THR A 63 -17.75 -6.11 -10.40
C THR A 63 -18.55 -6.48 -9.17
N TYR A 64 -18.02 -6.14 -8.01
CA TYR A 64 -18.67 -6.40 -6.73
C TYR A 64 -18.64 -5.14 -5.87
N ASN A 65 -19.82 -4.66 -5.51
CA ASN A 65 -20.00 -3.39 -4.82
C ASN A 65 -20.61 -3.62 -3.44
N VAL A 66 -19.79 -4.05 -2.48
CA VAL A 66 -20.23 -4.36 -1.11
C VAL A 66 -20.51 -3.09 -0.29
N GLY A 67 -19.99 -1.96 -0.72
CA GLY A 67 -20.12 -0.71 0.01
C GLY A 67 -21.58 -0.34 0.28
N SER A 68 -22.49 -0.61 -0.67
CA SER A 68 -23.93 -0.36 -0.49
C SER A 68 -24.59 -1.15 0.65
N TYR A 69 -24.05 -2.32 0.99
CA TYR A 69 -24.54 -3.15 2.10
C TYR A 69 -23.89 -2.81 3.44
N MET A 70 -22.69 -2.25 3.41
CA MET A 70 -21.87 -1.96 4.58
C MET A 70 -21.53 -0.46 4.70
N ALA A 71 -22.38 0.41 4.16
CA ALA A 71 -22.11 1.83 4.06
C ALA A 71 -21.62 2.48 5.37
N PRO A 72 -22.24 2.26 6.55
CA PRO A 72 -21.75 2.86 7.78
C PRO A 72 -20.33 2.42 8.17
N GLN A 73 -19.97 1.16 7.91
CA GLN A 73 -18.64 0.62 8.21
C GLN A 73 -17.60 1.17 7.24
N VAL A 74 -17.96 1.27 5.95
CA VAL A 74 -17.09 1.87 4.92
C VAL A 74 -16.86 3.34 5.21
N GLU A 75 -17.91 4.10 5.54
CA GLU A 75 -17.78 5.50 5.93
C GLU A 75 -16.87 5.68 7.16
N ALA A 76 -17.08 4.90 8.22
CA ALA A 76 -16.27 4.96 9.42
C ALA A 76 -14.79 4.67 9.13
N TYR A 77 -14.50 3.73 8.21
CA TYR A 77 -13.14 3.44 7.78
C TYR A 77 -12.52 4.59 6.98
N TYR A 78 -13.24 5.11 5.96
CA TYR A 78 -12.73 6.15 5.07
C TYR A 78 -12.60 7.53 5.74
N THR A 79 -13.45 7.85 6.71
CA THR A 79 -13.38 9.10 7.48
C THR A 79 -12.48 9.00 8.71
N GLY A 80 -12.10 7.79 9.11
CA GLY A 80 -11.29 7.51 10.28
C GLY A 80 -9.78 7.57 10.05
N GLN A 81 -9.03 7.36 11.15
CA GLN A 81 -7.57 7.31 11.12
C GLN A 81 -7.02 5.96 10.57
N ALA A 82 -7.86 4.93 10.51
CA ALA A 82 -7.43 3.59 10.12
C ALA A 82 -6.93 3.57 8.68
N ILE A 83 -7.73 4.06 7.74
CA ILE A 83 -7.34 4.11 6.32
C ILE A 83 -6.07 4.94 6.09
N GLN A 84 -5.86 6.01 6.87
CA GLN A 84 -4.67 6.85 6.75
C GLN A 84 -3.40 6.07 7.16
N ARG A 85 -3.48 5.31 8.25
CA ARG A 85 -2.38 4.43 8.71
C ARG A 85 -2.11 3.32 7.71
N ASP A 86 -3.16 2.62 7.27
CA ASP A 86 -3.02 1.49 6.36
C ASP A 86 -2.42 1.92 5.01
N ARG A 87 -2.84 3.06 4.47
CA ARG A 87 -2.24 3.66 3.26
C ARG A 87 -0.78 4.07 3.48
N ALA A 88 -0.46 4.61 4.65
CA ALA A 88 0.91 4.98 4.99
C ALA A 88 1.83 3.76 5.10
N ASP A 89 1.37 2.68 5.70
CA ASP A 89 2.12 1.43 5.85
C ASP A 89 2.43 0.80 4.49
N VAL A 90 1.44 0.73 3.59
CA VAL A 90 1.64 0.24 2.22
C VAL A 90 2.62 1.13 1.44
N ALA A 91 2.46 2.45 1.52
CA ALA A 91 3.34 3.40 0.84
C ALA A 91 4.80 3.29 1.38
N LEU A 92 4.97 3.14 2.69
CA LEU A 92 6.28 2.96 3.32
C LEU A 92 6.93 1.63 2.90
N ALA A 93 6.15 0.54 2.86
CA ALA A 93 6.64 -0.76 2.41
C ALA A 93 7.09 -0.70 0.94
N ALA A 94 6.30 -0.06 0.08
CA ALA A 94 6.64 0.13 -1.34
C ALA A 94 7.91 0.99 -1.50
N TRP A 95 8.00 2.10 -0.77
CA TRP A 95 9.20 2.95 -0.77
C TRP A 95 10.47 2.18 -0.39
N ARG A 96 10.44 1.46 0.73
CA ARG A 96 11.59 0.68 1.21
C ARG A 96 12.03 -0.34 0.16
N PHE A 97 11.08 -1.11 -0.36
CA PHE A 97 11.36 -2.13 -1.36
C PHE A 97 11.99 -1.55 -2.63
N VAL A 98 11.40 -0.49 -3.21
CA VAL A 98 11.89 0.10 -4.46
C VAL A 98 13.25 0.74 -4.26
N ARG A 99 13.44 1.50 -3.17
CA ARG A 99 14.72 2.11 -2.81
C ARG A 99 15.83 1.05 -2.68
N ASP A 100 15.58 -0.01 -1.93
CA ASP A 100 16.60 -1.04 -1.68
C ASP A 100 16.89 -1.83 -2.96
N TRP A 101 15.87 -2.13 -3.75
CA TRP A 101 16.03 -2.79 -5.04
C TRP A 101 16.87 -1.94 -6.04
N THR A 102 16.58 -0.65 -6.13
CA THR A 102 17.33 0.26 -7.03
C THR A 102 18.77 0.44 -6.57
N ARG A 103 19.00 0.59 -5.29
CA ARG A 103 20.33 0.71 -4.71
C ARG A 103 21.21 -0.50 -5.00
N GLU A 104 20.65 -1.71 -4.87
CA GLU A 104 21.38 -2.95 -5.12
C GLU A 104 21.72 -3.17 -6.61
N ARG A 105 20.90 -2.66 -7.54
CA ARG A 105 20.95 -3.07 -8.95
C ARG A 105 21.24 -1.94 -9.93
N CYS A 106 20.99 -0.70 -9.53
CA CYS A 106 21.11 0.45 -10.43
C CYS A 106 22.19 1.42 -10.00
N GLY A 107 22.43 1.55 -8.69
CA GLY A 107 23.32 2.55 -8.10
C GLY A 107 22.61 3.48 -7.12
N ASP A 108 23.36 4.45 -6.58
CA ASP A 108 22.89 5.33 -5.52
C ASP A 108 22.41 6.70 -6.03
N SER A 109 22.76 7.09 -7.24
CA SER A 109 22.35 8.38 -7.80
C SER A 109 21.07 8.29 -8.63
N PRO A 110 20.24 9.34 -8.62
CA PRO A 110 19.04 9.39 -9.47
C PRO A 110 19.33 9.20 -10.96
N ALA A 111 20.48 9.63 -11.43
CA ALA A 111 20.89 9.47 -12.84
C ALA A 111 21.15 7.99 -13.18
N GLU A 112 21.81 7.24 -12.30
CA GLU A 112 22.04 5.81 -12.46
C GLU A 112 20.73 5.02 -12.41
N VAL A 113 19.85 5.34 -11.46
CA VAL A 113 18.52 4.72 -11.35
C VAL A 113 17.71 4.98 -12.61
N ARG A 114 17.78 6.20 -13.17
CA ARG A 114 17.09 6.56 -14.41
C ARG A 114 17.65 5.78 -15.60
N ALA A 115 18.98 5.68 -15.72
CA ALA A 115 19.65 4.93 -16.79
C ALA A 115 19.37 3.42 -16.71
N CYS A 116 19.18 2.88 -15.51
CA CYS A 116 18.83 1.48 -15.24
C CYS A 116 17.42 1.11 -15.72
N LYS A 117 16.59 2.10 -16.09
CA LYS A 117 15.20 1.91 -16.53
C LYS A 117 14.31 1.18 -15.51
N ALA A 118 14.59 1.35 -14.20
CA ALA A 118 13.71 0.91 -13.14
C ALA A 118 12.39 1.69 -13.21
N MET A 119 11.25 0.98 -13.20
CA MET A 119 9.92 1.58 -13.32
C MET A 119 8.97 1.09 -12.23
N VAL A 120 8.14 2.00 -11.72
CA VAL A 120 7.01 1.69 -10.87
C VAL A 120 5.73 2.01 -11.62
N VAL A 121 4.79 1.09 -11.59
CA VAL A 121 3.45 1.27 -12.15
C VAL A 121 2.50 1.65 -11.03
N PHE A 122 1.72 2.69 -11.22
CA PHE A 122 0.61 3.07 -10.35
C PHE A 122 -0.71 2.91 -11.09
N ASP A 123 -1.70 2.37 -10.41
CA ASP A 123 -3.09 2.62 -10.74
C ASP A 123 -3.48 4.05 -10.36
N VAL A 124 -4.66 4.51 -10.75
CA VAL A 124 -5.10 5.89 -10.56
C VAL A 124 -6.22 6.00 -9.54
N ASP A 125 -7.36 5.35 -9.81
CA ASP A 125 -8.57 5.43 -8.98
C ASP A 125 -8.36 4.65 -7.68
N GLU A 126 -8.72 5.22 -6.54
CA GLU A 126 -8.47 4.70 -5.17
C GLU A 126 -6.99 4.40 -4.84
N THR A 127 -6.10 4.73 -5.76
CA THR A 127 -4.65 4.56 -5.60
C THR A 127 -3.92 5.90 -5.47
N LEU A 128 -4.00 6.75 -6.46
CA LEU A 128 -3.44 8.12 -6.43
C LEU A 128 -4.52 9.17 -6.16
N LEU A 129 -5.72 8.91 -6.65
CA LEU A 129 -6.91 9.74 -6.51
C LEU A 129 -7.98 8.97 -5.75
N ASN A 130 -8.73 9.67 -4.91
CA ASN A 130 -9.80 9.14 -4.07
C ASN A 130 -11.15 9.63 -4.60
N SER A 131 -12.04 8.70 -4.93
CA SER A 131 -13.40 8.94 -5.40
C SER A 131 -14.47 8.75 -4.30
N TYR A 132 -14.09 8.68 -3.03
CA TYR A 132 -15.02 8.48 -1.92
C TYR A 132 -16.20 9.46 -1.94
N SER A 133 -15.94 10.73 -2.26
CA SER A 133 -17.00 11.76 -2.37
C SER A 133 -18.05 11.42 -3.44
N TYR A 134 -17.66 10.82 -4.55
CA TYR A 134 -18.60 10.28 -5.53
C TYR A 134 -19.43 9.16 -4.93
N SER A 135 -18.77 8.21 -4.30
CA SER A 135 -19.41 6.99 -3.81
C SER A 135 -20.47 7.25 -2.73
N VAL A 136 -20.21 8.18 -1.81
CA VAL A 136 -21.20 8.55 -0.77
C VAL A 136 -22.33 9.42 -1.29
N ALA A 137 -22.16 10.11 -2.42
CA ALA A 137 -23.19 10.96 -3.02
C ALA A 137 -24.20 10.17 -3.86
N GLN A 138 -23.96 8.88 -4.11
CA GLN A 138 -24.90 8.03 -4.84
C GLN A 138 -26.10 7.64 -3.98
N ASP A 139 -27.22 7.31 -4.64
CA ASP A 139 -28.41 6.75 -3.99
C ASP A 139 -28.82 5.45 -4.74
N PRO A 140 -28.68 4.28 -4.09
CA PRO A 140 -28.03 4.05 -2.79
C PRO A 140 -26.52 4.34 -2.82
N GLN A 141 -25.96 4.70 -1.64
CA GLN A 141 -24.53 4.96 -1.49
C GLN A 141 -23.65 3.80 -2.00
N PHE A 142 -22.46 4.11 -2.47
CA PHE A 142 -21.49 3.16 -2.98
C PHE A 142 -21.96 2.34 -4.19
N THR A 143 -22.94 2.83 -4.93
CA THR A 143 -23.33 2.28 -6.22
C THR A 143 -22.60 3.01 -7.36
N PHE A 144 -22.49 2.34 -8.50
CA PHE A 144 -21.88 2.92 -9.69
C PHE A 144 -22.94 3.30 -10.73
N ASN A 145 -22.85 4.54 -11.22
CA ASN A 145 -23.65 5.03 -12.34
C ASN A 145 -22.70 5.66 -13.38
N PRO A 146 -22.65 5.11 -14.60
CA PRO A 146 -21.69 5.57 -15.61
C PRO A 146 -21.89 7.02 -16.05
N THR A 147 -23.13 7.53 -16.01
CA THR A 147 -23.42 8.93 -16.38
C THR A 147 -22.86 9.90 -15.34
N THR A 148 -23.24 9.73 -14.08
CA THR A 148 -22.76 10.59 -12.98
C THR A 148 -21.27 10.40 -12.72
N TRP A 149 -20.72 9.21 -13.03
CA TRP A 149 -19.28 8.99 -12.99
C TRP A 149 -18.53 9.85 -14.02
N THR A 150 -19.03 9.91 -15.26
CA THR A 150 -18.43 10.75 -16.29
C THR A 150 -18.44 12.22 -15.89
N GLU A 151 -19.56 12.71 -15.39
CA GLU A 151 -19.70 14.08 -14.87
C GLU A 151 -18.71 14.36 -13.73
N TYR A 152 -18.53 13.42 -12.80
CA TYR A 152 -17.59 13.54 -11.70
C TYR A 152 -16.14 13.60 -12.18
N VAL A 153 -15.77 12.76 -13.16
CA VAL A 153 -14.43 12.75 -13.78
C VAL A 153 -14.17 14.08 -14.49
N ASP A 154 -15.11 14.56 -15.29
CA ASP A 154 -15.00 15.82 -16.04
C ASP A 154 -14.88 17.03 -15.11
N ALA A 155 -15.59 17.02 -13.99
CA ALA A 155 -15.49 18.05 -12.96
C ALA A 155 -14.22 17.96 -12.09
N CYS A 156 -13.36 16.94 -12.30
CA CYS A 156 -12.23 16.65 -11.40
C CYS A 156 -12.63 16.57 -9.92
N GLY A 157 -13.68 15.80 -9.62
CA GLY A 157 -14.25 15.65 -8.27
C GLY A 157 -13.33 14.93 -7.27
N TYR A 158 -12.25 14.37 -7.73
CA TYR A 158 -11.29 13.60 -6.94
C TYR A 158 -10.53 14.42 -5.90
N ALA A 159 -10.21 13.79 -4.77
CA ALA A 159 -9.16 14.25 -3.86
C ALA A 159 -7.87 13.42 -4.08
N PRO A 160 -6.66 13.98 -3.87
CA PRO A 160 -5.45 13.17 -3.89
C PRO A 160 -5.39 12.28 -2.64
N ILE A 161 -4.79 11.09 -2.78
CA ILE A 161 -4.40 10.26 -1.63
C ILE A 161 -2.99 10.70 -1.21
N PRO A 162 -2.82 11.36 -0.05
CA PRO A 162 -1.55 11.99 0.31
C PRO A 162 -0.40 11.00 0.37
N GLN A 163 -0.60 9.81 0.92
CA GLN A 163 0.45 8.82 1.16
C GLN A 163 1.04 8.28 -0.15
N THR A 164 0.20 7.95 -1.11
CA THR A 164 0.65 7.45 -2.41
C THR A 164 1.15 8.56 -3.33
N ARG A 165 0.59 9.77 -3.22
CA ARG A 165 1.13 10.96 -3.90
C ARG A 165 2.54 11.30 -3.40
N ASP A 166 2.78 11.23 -2.09
CA ASP A 166 4.10 11.48 -1.52
C ASP A 166 5.08 10.37 -1.93
N LEU A 167 4.63 9.11 -1.97
CA LEU A 167 5.40 8.00 -2.51
C LEU A 167 5.78 8.25 -3.98
N PHE A 168 4.82 8.65 -4.82
CA PHE A 168 5.04 9.01 -6.21
C PHE A 168 6.14 10.08 -6.36
N THR A 169 6.06 11.15 -5.56
CA THR A 169 7.03 12.25 -5.57
C THR A 169 8.43 11.77 -5.16
N ARG A 170 8.52 10.96 -4.11
CA ARG A 170 9.79 10.40 -3.63
C ARG A 170 10.43 9.46 -4.65
N LEU A 171 9.64 8.61 -5.30
CA LEU A 171 10.14 7.69 -6.33
C LEU A 171 10.66 8.46 -7.56
N LYS A 172 9.99 9.54 -7.96
CA LYS A 172 10.52 10.43 -9.00
C LYS A 172 11.85 11.06 -8.60
N ALA A 173 11.96 11.56 -7.38
CA ALA A 173 13.21 12.15 -6.88
C ALA A 173 14.35 11.11 -6.83
N LEU A 174 14.03 9.84 -6.61
CA LEU A 174 14.98 8.72 -6.67
C LEU A 174 15.45 8.39 -8.10
N GLY A 175 14.84 8.97 -9.14
CA GLY A 175 15.15 8.67 -10.53
C GLY A 175 14.33 7.54 -11.16
N VAL A 176 13.40 6.94 -10.43
CA VAL A 176 12.54 5.86 -10.93
C VAL A 176 11.61 6.38 -12.03
N HIS A 177 11.47 5.63 -13.11
CA HIS A 177 10.44 5.87 -14.12
C HIS A 177 9.06 5.53 -13.55
N ILE A 178 8.04 6.31 -13.92
CA ILE A 178 6.68 6.07 -13.46
C ILE A 178 5.73 5.93 -14.65
N ALA A 179 4.95 4.84 -14.62
CA ALA A 179 3.80 4.67 -15.50
C ALA A 179 2.51 4.71 -14.67
N LEU A 180 1.49 5.36 -15.20
CA LEU A 180 0.12 5.25 -14.74
C LEU A 180 -0.60 4.26 -15.65
N VAL A 181 -1.29 3.27 -15.07
CA VAL A 181 -2.04 2.25 -15.82
C VAL A 181 -3.42 2.11 -15.19
N SER A 182 -4.45 2.66 -15.85
CA SER A 182 -5.84 2.64 -15.40
C SER A 182 -6.71 1.81 -16.33
N ALA A 183 -7.62 1.02 -15.77
CA ALA A 183 -8.66 0.32 -16.52
C ALA A 183 -9.84 1.24 -16.92
N GLY A 184 -9.83 2.50 -16.50
CA GLY A 184 -10.78 3.51 -16.94
C GLY A 184 -10.71 3.77 -18.44
N SER A 185 -11.84 4.22 -19.02
CA SER A 185 -11.92 4.51 -20.47
C SER A 185 -10.90 5.55 -20.90
N ARG A 186 -10.26 5.30 -22.04
CA ARG A 186 -9.34 6.24 -22.68
C ARG A 186 -10.00 7.59 -22.97
N ASP A 187 -11.30 7.62 -23.17
CA ASP A 187 -12.05 8.83 -23.50
C ASP A 187 -12.05 9.85 -22.37
N THR A 188 -11.87 9.38 -21.12
CA THR A 188 -11.75 10.27 -19.95
C THR A 188 -10.34 10.87 -19.80
N LYS A 189 -9.36 10.43 -20.58
CA LYS A 189 -7.96 10.90 -20.47
C LYS A 189 -7.80 12.41 -20.59
N PRO A 190 -8.53 13.13 -21.49
CA PRO A 190 -8.45 14.58 -21.59
C PRO A 190 -8.84 15.31 -20.29
N ALA A 191 -9.81 14.78 -19.53
CA ALA A 191 -10.21 15.30 -18.22
C ALA A 191 -9.23 14.87 -17.11
N MET A 192 -8.78 13.61 -17.13
CA MET A 192 -7.93 13.03 -16.08
C MET A 192 -6.53 13.64 -16.03
N VAL A 193 -5.93 13.97 -17.18
CA VAL A 193 -4.56 14.54 -17.22
C VAL A 193 -4.46 15.89 -16.50
N PRO A 194 -5.32 16.89 -16.76
CA PRO A 194 -5.30 18.15 -16.01
C PRO A 194 -5.71 17.93 -14.54
N CYS A 195 -6.65 17.03 -14.27
CA CYS A 195 -7.06 16.71 -12.90
C CYS A 195 -5.90 16.16 -12.06
N LEU A 196 -5.18 15.15 -12.52
CA LEU A 196 -3.97 14.62 -11.86
C LEU A 196 -2.96 15.73 -11.55
N LYS A 197 -2.68 16.60 -12.54
CA LYS A 197 -1.76 17.74 -12.35
C LYS A 197 -2.25 18.70 -11.28
N ALA A 198 -3.53 19.04 -11.30
CA ALA A 198 -4.15 19.92 -10.29
C ALA A 198 -4.11 19.31 -8.88
N ARG A 199 -4.08 18.00 -8.76
CA ARG A 199 -3.94 17.25 -7.49
C ARG A 199 -2.47 16.99 -7.10
N GLY A 200 -1.51 17.62 -7.79
CA GLY A 200 -0.08 17.53 -7.48
C GLY A 200 0.61 16.27 -7.99
N ILE A 201 -0.02 15.55 -8.90
CA ILE A 201 0.53 14.34 -9.52
C ILE A 201 0.91 14.69 -10.96
N SER A 202 2.20 14.75 -11.24
CA SER A 202 2.71 15.16 -12.57
C SER A 202 4.09 14.61 -12.87
N GLY A 203 4.44 14.54 -14.17
CA GLY A 203 5.77 14.13 -14.64
C GLY A 203 5.96 12.60 -14.59
N TRP A 204 4.92 11.84 -14.82
CA TRP A 204 4.99 10.44 -15.19
C TRP A 204 5.55 10.26 -16.59
N ASP A 205 6.16 9.11 -16.88
CA ASP A 205 6.73 8.81 -18.20
C ASP A 205 5.68 8.28 -19.17
N ARG A 206 4.67 7.55 -18.66
CA ARG A 206 3.58 6.97 -19.45
C ARG A 206 2.26 7.06 -18.69
N TYR A 207 1.16 7.30 -19.41
CA TYR A 207 -0.20 7.15 -18.91
C TYR A 207 -0.98 6.30 -19.92
N ILE A 208 -1.31 5.09 -19.50
CA ILE A 208 -1.94 4.04 -20.30
C ILE A 208 -3.35 3.83 -19.75
N MET A 209 -4.36 3.98 -20.61
CA MET A 209 -5.77 3.81 -20.27
C MET A 209 -6.42 2.84 -21.25
N LYS A 210 -7.41 2.09 -20.77
CA LYS A 210 -8.10 1.06 -21.55
C LYS A 210 -8.83 1.70 -22.72
N GLY A 211 -8.57 1.22 -23.92
CA GLY A 211 -9.25 1.63 -25.15
C GLY A 211 -10.19 0.53 -25.65
N ASP A 212 -10.98 0.85 -26.67
CA ASP A 212 -11.98 -0.05 -27.23
C ASP A 212 -11.41 -1.39 -27.72
N ASN A 213 -10.18 -1.37 -28.22
CA ASN A 213 -9.45 -2.56 -28.67
C ASN A 213 -9.10 -3.54 -27.53
N ALA A 214 -9.38 -3.19 -26.31
CA ALA A 214 -9.16 -4.01 -25.12
C ALA A 214 -10.46 -4.21 -24.32
N ALA A 215 -11.62 -3.87 -24.88
CA ALA A 215 -12.92 -3.92 -24.20
C ALA A 215 -13.22 -5.29 -23.58
N ASP A 216 -12.89 -6.38 -24.30
CA ASP A 216 -13.14 -7.76 -23.88
C ASP A 216 -12.17 -8.28 -22.80
N LEU A 217 -11.10 -7.55 -22.47
CA LEU A 217 -10.16 -7.96 -21.46
C LEU A 217 -10.66 -7.58 -20.06
N SER A 218 -10.43 -8.45 -19.09
CA SER A 218 -10.56 -8.07 -17.68
C SER A 218 -9.56 -6.95 -17.33
N ALA A 219 -9.78 -6.26 -16.20
CA ALA A 219 -8.86 -5.24 -15.73
C ALA A 219 -7.45 -5.82 -15.50
N GLY A 220 -7.38 -7.03 -14.93
CA GLY A 220 -6.10 -7.71 -14.65
C GLY A 220 -5.32 -8.06 -15.92
N GLU A 221 -5.98 -8.64 -16.93
CA GLU A 221 -5.36 -8.97 -18.22
C GLU A 221 -4.84 -7.72 -18.91
N TYR A 222 -5.68 -6.69 -18.99
CA TYR A 222 -5.30 -5.42 -19.59
C TYR A 222 -4.06 -4.79 -18.91
N LYS A 223 -4.08 -4.71 -17.58
CA LYS A 223 -2.97 -4.14 -16.81
C LYS A 223 -1.69 -4.97 -16.93
N ALA A 224 -1.80 -6.29 -17.02
CA ALA A 224 -0.67 -7.16 -17.27
C ALA A 224 -0.05 -6.95 -18.66
N LEU A 225 -0.88 -6.84 -19.72
CA LEU A 225 -0.41 -6.52 -21.06
C LEU A 225 0.26 -5.16 -21.13
N ALA A 226 -0.24 -4.15 -20.40
CA ALA A 226 0.40 -2.86 -20.32
C ALA A 226 1.80 -2.96 -19.65
N ARG A 227 1.94 -3.72 -18.56
CA ARG A 227 3.26 -3.96 -17.94
C ARG A 227 4.19 -4.75 -18.86
N GLN A 228 3.68 -5.77 -19.55
CA GLN A 228 4.46 -6.53 -20.54
C GLN A 228 4.97 -5.63 -21.68
N ASP A 229 4.14 -4.71 -22.20
CA ASP A 229 4.58 -3.77 -23.22
C ASP A 229 5.69 -2.84 -22.70
N LEU A 230 5.60 -2.38 -21.48
CA LEU A 230 6.65 -1.59 -20.83
C LEU A 230 7.95 -2.39 -20.69
N GLU A 231 7.89 -3.69 -20.32
CA GLU A 231 9.06 -4.57 -20.29
C GLU A 231 9.69 -4.73 -21.69
N ARG A 232 8.88 -4.90 -22.74
CA ARG A 232 9.37 -4.97 -24.13
C ARG A 232 10.09 -3.68 -24.56
N ARG A 233 9.76 -2.55 -23.98
CA ARG A 233 10.47 -1.25 -24.18
C ARG A 233 11.74 -1.12 -23.33
N GLY A 234 12.11 -2.18 -22.62
CA GLY A 234 13.34 -2.28 -21.83
C GLY A 234 13.22 -1.76 -20.41
N PHE A 235 12.01 -1.48 -19.90
CA PHE A 235 11.84 -1.15 -18.48
C PHE A 235 11.81 -2.41 -17.60
N THR A 236 12.34 -2.29 -16.40
CA THR A 236 12.13 -3.30 -15.35
C THR A 236 11.02 -2.81 -14.43
N ILE A 237 9.88 -3.50 -14.40
CA ILE A 237 8.78 -3.15 -13.49
C ILE A 237 9.12 -3.64 -12.08
N VAL A 238 9.65 -2.72 -11.27
CA VAL A 238 10.08 -3.03 -9.89
C VAL A 238 8.87 -3.22 -8.98
N ALA A 239 7.87 -2.38 -9.12
CA ALA A 239 6.64 -2.50 -8.35
C ALA A 239 5.41 -2.13 -9.17
N SER A 240 4.26 -2.73 -8.82
CA SER A 240 2.93 -2.27 -9.20
C SER A 240 2.17 -1.91 -7.94
N ILE A 241 1.58 -0.73 -7.90
CA ILE A 241 0.86 -0.18 -6.76
C ILE A 241 -0.56 0.11 -7.21
N GLY A 242 -1.53 -0.47 -6.54
CA GLY A 242 -2.95 -0.32 -6.87
C GLY A 242 -3.84 -0.77 -5.73
N ASP A 243 -5.14 -0.48 -5.82
CA ASP A 243 -6.14 -0.82 -4.83
C ASP A 243 -6.87 -2.14 -5.15
N GLN A 244 -6.64 -2.70 -6.33
CA GLN A 244 -7.23 -3.97 -6.77
C GLN A 244 -6.16 -5.03 -6.98
N VAL A 245 -6.50 -6.29 -6.72
CA VAL A 245 -5.63 -7.43 -7.05
C VAL A 245 -5.29 -7.46 -8.53
N SER A 246 -6.21 -7.03 -9.39
CA SER A 246 -6.02 -6.89 -10.84
C SER A 246 -4.84 -5.99 -11.22
N ASP A 247 -4.45 -5.01 -10.37
CA ASP A 247 -3.30 -4.12 -10.61
C ASP A 247 -1.96 -4.84 -10.64
N MET A 248 -1.91 -6.04 -10.09
CA MET A 248 -0.68 -6.80 -9.93
C MET A 248 -0.81 -8.27 -10.35
N SER A 249 -1.98 -8.66 -10.87
CA SER A 249 -2.24 -10.01 -11.40
C SER A 249 -1.44 -10.28 -12.67
N TYR A 250 -1.28 -11.57 -13.02
CA TYR A 250 -0.63 -12.07 -14.25
C TYR A 250 0.84 -11.67 -14.45
N GLY A 251 1.54 -11.24 -13.41
CA GLY A 251 2.98 -11.02 -13.43
C GLY A 251 3.44 -9.70 -14.07
N HIS A 252 4.62 -9.74 -14.71
CA HIS A 252 5.29 -8.57 -15.29
C HIS A 252 5.61 -7.48 -14.25
N LEU A 253 6.06 -7.89 -13.06
CA LEU A 253 6.50 -7.02 -11.96
C LEU A 253 7.36 -7.81 -10.97
N LYS A 254 8.17 -7.11 -10.17
CA LYS A 254 8.93 -7.75 -9.07
C LYS A 254 8.08 -7.91 -7.82
N ARG A 255 7.25 -6.90 -7.46
CA ARG A 255 6.38 -6.94 -6.28
C ARG A 255 5.14 -6.07 -6.45
N GLY A 256 4.00 -6.56 -5.94
CA GLY A 256 2.74 -5.82 -5.85
C GLY A 256 2.56 -5.18 -4.47
N PHE A 257 1.89 -4.03 -4.43
CA PHE A 257 1.53 -3.32 -3.21
C PHE A 257 0.06 -2.90 -3.29
N LEU A 258 -0.75 -3.50 -2.43
CA LEU A 258 -2.20 -3.35 -2.45
C LEU A 258 -2.64 -2.25 -1.48
N VAL A 259 -3.11 -1.13 -2.04
CA VAL A 259 -3.68 0.00 -1.31
C VAL A 259 -5.08 -0.37 -0.83
N PRO A 260 -5.48 0.00 0.40
CA PRO A 260 -6.81 -0.33 0.91
C PRO A 260 -7.95 0.27 0.10
N ASN A 261 -8.90 -0.57 -0.30
CA ASN A 261 -10.19 -0.20 -0.86
C ASN A 261 -11.27 -1.15 -0.35
N THR A 262 -12.30 -0.61 0.33
CA THR A 262 -13.44 -1.35 0.85
C THR A 262 -14.76 -0.94 0.18
N MET A 263 -14.72 -0.09 -0.86
CA MET A 263 -15.93 0.39 -1.54
C MET A 263 -16.40 -0.57 -2.62
N TYR A 264 -15.48 -1.13 -3.39
CA TYR A 264 -15.79 -2.00 -4.52
C TYR A 264 -14.63 -2.96 -4.83
N TYR A 265 -14.91 -3.97 -5.63
CA TYR A 265 -13.93 -4.87 -6.20
C TYR A 265 -14.09 -4.93 -7.73
N LEU A 266 -12.97 -4.91 -8.44
CA LEU A 266 -12.88 -5.13 -9.89
C LEU A 266 -11.88 -6.28 -10.16
N HIS A 267 -12.25 -7.23 -11.00
CA HIS A 267 -11.40 -8.36 -11.33
C HIS A 267 -10.75 -8.27 -12.73
#